data_e5d26d15d0e83941ba1f842429a16778
#
_entry.id   e5d26d15d0e83941ba1f842429a16778
#
_cell.length_a   1.000
_cell.length_b   1.000
_cell.length_c   1.000
_cell.angle_alpha   90.00
_cell.angle_beta   90.00
_cell.angle_gamma   90.00
#
_symmetry.space_group_name_H-M   'P 1'
#
loop_
_entity.id
_entity.type
_entity.pdbx_description
1 polymer ?
#
loop_
_entity_poly.entity_id
_entity_poly.type
_entity_poly.pdbx_seq_one_letter_code
_entity_poly.pdbx_strand_id
1 'polypeptide(L)'
;LYYKQNYSYAGVIEMLSGAPFDVKFISFEDIKNDPHLLDSLDVIINVGDADTAHTGGIWWEDQEISSAIRKFVWNGGGFIGVGEPSGHPYQGHILQLASVLGVGEENGFTLNYDKYNWDEHPDHFILQDADQPIDFGEGKKNIYALEGTEVLVQRNREVQMAAHDFGKGRAFYISGVPYSFANSRTLYRAILWSAHSEEELHTWFSSNYNVEVHAYVKNGKYCVVNNTYEPQDTTVYTTDGNHFDLHLEANEIKWYEI
;
A
#
# COMPACT_ATOMS: atom_id res chain seq x y z
N LEU A 1 -2.61 -19.58 -15.55
CA LEU A 1 -2.41 -19.98 -14.15
C LEU A 1 -1.62 -18.96 -13.33
N TYR A 2 -0.71 -18.22 -13.95
CA TYR A 2 0.08 -17.18 -13.27
C TYR A 2 -0.67 -15.87 -13.04
N TYR A 3 -1.72 -15.57 -13.79
CA TYR A 3 -2.39 -14.27 -13.75
C TYR A 3 -3.12 -13.98 -12.44
N LYS A 4 -3.68 -14.97 -11.78
CA LYS A 4 -4.43 -14.74 -10.54
C LYS A 4 -3.52 -14.42 -9.34
N GLN A 5 -2.35 -15.04 -9.27
CA GLN A 5 -1.40 -14.86 -8.17
C GLN A 5 -0.64 -13.52 -8.25
N ASN A 6 -0.50 -12.97 -9.46
CA ASN A 6 0.21 -11.71 -9.69
C ASN A 6 -0.71 -10.49 -9.77
N TYR A 7 -1.99 -10.66 -9.53
CA TYR A 7 -2.96 -9.60 -9.76
C TYR A 7 -2.70 -8.36 -8.88
N SER A 8 -2.52 -8.56 -7.59
CA SER A 8 -2.18 -7.47 -6.67
C SER A 8 -0.78 -6.91 -6.93
N TYR A 9 0.19 -7.76 -7.27
CA TYR A 9 1.55 -7.32 -7.61
C TYR A 9 1.55 -6.40 -8.84
N ALA A 10 0.90 -6.82 -9.92
CA ALA A 10 0.75 -5.99 -11.13
C ALA A 10 -0.02 -4.71 -10.81
N GLY A 11 -1.09 -4.80 -10.04
CA GLY A 11 -1.89 -3.66 -9.62
C GLY A 11 -1.09 -2.62 -8.84
N VAL A 12 -0.29 -3.04 -7.87
CA VAL A 12 0.58 -2.13 -7.09
C VAL A 12 1.60 -1.45 -7.98
N ILE A 13 2.25 -2.16 -8.92
CA ILE A 13 3.20 -1.55 -9.84
C ILE A 13 2.51 -0.50 -10.74
N GLU A 14 1.33 -0.81 -11.24
CA GLU A 14 0.56 0.10 -12.10
C GLU A 14 0.12 1.35 -11.32
N MET A 15 -0.35 1.19 -10.08
CA MET A 15 -0.70 2.32 -9.19
C MET A 15 0.51 3.20 -8.87
N LEU A 16 1.68 2.60 -8.60
CA LEU A 16 2.90 3.34 -8.31
C LEU A 16 3.45 4.10 -9.52
N SER A 17 3.16 3.63 -10.74
CA SER A 17 3.62 4.33 -11.96
C SER A 17 2.98 5.71 -12.13
N GLY A 18 1.77 5.91 -11.58
CA GLY A 18 1.05 7.19 -11.57
C GLY A 18 1.22 8.03 -10.31
N ALA A 19 2.00 7.57 -9.34
CA ALA A 19 2.14 8.22 -8.04
C ALA A 19 3.44 9.06 -7.95
N PRO A 20 3.47 10.15 -7.16
CA PRO A 20 4.62 11.04 -7.03
C PRO A 20 5.66 10.48 -6.05
N PHE A 21 6.03 9.21 -6.16
CA PHE A 21 7.01 8.55 -5.30
C PHE A 21 8.22 8.08 -6.09
N ASP A 22 9.40 8.16 -5.47
CA ASP A 22 10.61 7.51 -5.97
C ASP A 22 10.57 6.01 -5.62
N VAL A 23 10.39 5.15 -6.62
CA VAL A 23 10.25 3.70 -6.44
C VAL A 23 11.57 2.99 -6.72
N LYS A 24 11.99 2.16 -5.77
CA LYS A 24 13.18 1.31 -5.89
C LYS A 24 12.80 -0.16 -5.68
N PHE A 25 13.18 -1.01 -6.61
CA PHE A 25 13.06 -2.46 -6.44
C PHE A 25 14.28 -3.00 -5.72
N ILE A 26 14.06 -3.73 -4.64
CA ILE A 26 15.11 -4.39 -3.85
C ILE A 26 14.76 -5.87 -3.70
N SER A 27 15.78 -6.73 -3.63
CA SER A 27 15.59 -8.15 -3.37
C SER A 27 15.81 -8.48 -1.88
N PHE A 28 15.31 -9.63 -1.46
CA PHE A 28 15.61 -10.16 -0.12
C PHE A 28 17.10 -10.46 0.06
N GLU A 29 17.80 -10.84 -1.02
CA GLU A 29 19.24 -11.03 -1.01
C GLU A 29 19.99 -9.71 -0.76
N ASP A 30 19.53 -8.60 -1.33
CA ASP A 30 20.08 -7.27 -1.07
C ASP A 30 19.94 -6.91 0.42
N ILE A 31 18.75 -7.15 1.01
CA ILE A 31 18.49 -6.89 2.43
C ILE A 31 19.40 -7.76 3.31
N LYS A 32 19.61 -9.02 2.94
CA LYS A 32 20.48 -9.95 3.68
C LYS A 32 21.94 -9.51 3.63
N ASN A 33 22.40 -9.09 2.47
CA ASN A 33 23.80 -8.70 2.25
C ASN A 33 24.12 -7.33 2.85
N ASP A 34 23.16 -6.40 2.83
CA ASP A 34 23.29 -5.06 3.40
C ASP A 34 21.96 -4.57 4.00
N PRO A 35 21.68 -4.88 5.27
CA PRO A 35 20.47 -4.40 5.93
C PRO A 35 20.39 -2.87 6.04
N HIS A 36 21.50 -2.14 5.93
CA HIS A 36 21.53 -0.67 5.93
C HIS A 36 20.94 -0.05 4.66
N LEU A 37 20.72 -0.86 3.62
CA LEU A 37 19.97 -0.44 2.45
C LEU A 37 18.59 0.12 2.83
N LEU A 38 17.97 -0.44 3.87
CA LEU A 38 16.66 -0.01 4.36
C LEU A 38 16.69 1.39 4.99
N ASP A 39 17.83 1.85 5.51
CA ASP A 39 17.96 3.18 6.14
C ASP A 39 17.69 4.34 5.16
N SER A 40 17.69 4.07 3.86
CA SER A 40 17.43 5.05 2.79
C SER A 40 15.99 5.03 2.26
N LEU A 41 15.12 4.24 2.86
CA LEU A 41 13.72 4.06 2.44
C LEU A 41 12.78 4.64 3.49
N ASP A 42 11.64 5.17 3.04
CA ASP A 42 10.57 5.59 3.93
C ASP A 42 9.57 4.45 4.16
N VAL A 43 9.24 3.70 3.09
CA VAL A 43 8.26 2.61 3.13
C VAL A 43 8.74 1.40 2.33
N ILE A 44 8.51 0.21 2.85
CA ILE A 44 8.66 -1.06 2.15
C ILE A 44 7.27 -1.58 1.79
N ILE A 45 7.06 -2.01 0.55
CA ILE A 45 5.83 -2.68 0.10
C ILE A 45 6.16 -4.11 -0.30
N ASN A 46 5.47 -5.09 0.30
CA ASN A 46 5.59 -6.50 -0.05
C ASN A 46 4.23 -7.08 -0.45
N VAL A 47 4.15 -7.71 -1.62
CA VAL A 47 2.88 -8.00 -2.29
C VAL A 47 2.79 -9.43 -2.79
N GLY A 48 1.72 -10.13 -2.45
CA GLY A 48 1.31 -11.39 -3.06
C GLY A 48 1.20 -12.56 -2.10
N ASP A 49 1.17 -13.78 -2.64
CA ASP A 49 1.01 -15.02 -1.87
C ASP A 49 2.35 -15.59 -1.42
N ALA A 50 2.35 -16.30 -0.28
CA ALA A 50 3.55 -16.84 0.36
C ALA A 50 4.42 -17.73 -0.53
N ASP A 51 3.82 -18.47 -1.43
CA ASP A 51 4.51 -19.43 -2.31
C ASP A 51 5.00 -18.79 -3.62
N THR A 52 4.92 -17.48 -3.75
CA THR A 52 5.35 -16.78 -4.96
C THR A 52 6.73 -16.13 -4.80
N ALA A 53 7.47 -16.02 -5.91
CA ALA A 53 8.73 -15.30 -5.91
C ALA A 53 8.59 -13.80 -5.59
N HIS A 54 7.36 -13.25 -5.73
CA HIS A 54 7.10 -11.83 -5.51
C HIS A 54 7.08 -11.45 -4.04
N THR A 55 6.69 -12.38 -3.16
CA THR A 55 6.59 -12.15 -1.71
C THR A 55 7.79 -12.62 -0.91
N GLY A 56 8.78 -13.20 -1.57
CA GLY A 56 9.99 -13.71 -0.94
C GLY A 56 10.01 -15.22 -0.68
N GLY A 57 8.86 -15.91 -0.66
CA GLY A 57 8.81 -17.36 -0.49
C GLY A 57 9.68 -17.85 0.68
N ILE A 58 10.67 -18.69 0.38
CA ILE A 58 11.59 -19.27 1.38
C ILE A 58 12.47 -18.25 2.12
N TRP A 59 12.62 -17.03 1.60
CA TRP A 59 13.38 -15.99 2.31
C TRP A 59 12.79 -15.62 3.66
N TRP A 60 11.49 -15.87 3.87
CA TRP A 60 10.84 -15.65 5.16
C TRP A 60 11.21 -16.67 6.24
N GLU A 61 11.93 -17.75 5.88
CA GLU A 61 12.58 -18.64 6.85
C GLU A 61 13.82 -17.99 7.48
N ASP A 62 14.40 -17.00 6.79
CA ASP A 62 15.59 -16.30 7.25
C ASP A 62 15.22 -15.22 8.27
N GLN A 63 15.62 -15.47 9.52
CA GLN A 63 15.35 -14.56 10.61
C GLN A 63 16.14 -13.24 10.52
N GLU A 64 17.26 -13.20 9.81
CA GLU A 64 18.02 -11.97 9.63
C GLU A 64 17.21 -10.97 8.80
N ILE A 65 16.53 -11.42 7.75
CA ILE A 65 15.67 -10.60 6.89
C ILE A 65 14.47 -10.08 7.67
N SER A 66 13.72 -10.97 8.33
CA SER A 66 12.54 -10.55 9.09
C SER A 66 12.91 -9.63 10.25
N SER A 67 14.09 -9.84 10.88
CA SER A 67 14.59 -8.96 11.93
C SER A 67 15.03 -7.60 11.40
N ALA A 68 15.67 -7.54 10.22
CA ALA A 68 16.05 -6.29 9.58
C ALA A 68 14.81 -5.43 9.29
N ILE A 69 13.77 -6.01 8.69
CA ILE A 69 12.52 -5.31 8.40
C ILE A 69 11.81 -4.88 9.69
N ARG A 70 11.71 -5.74 10.71
CA ARG A 70 11.15 -5.35 12.02
C ARG A 70 11.89 -4.16 12.63
N LYS A 71 13.23 -4.18 12.57
CA LYS A 71 14.06 -3.09 13.09
C LYS A 71 13.85 -1.80 12.32
N PHE A 72 13.72 -1.89 11.00
CA PHE A 72 13.41 -0.75 10.14
C PHE A 72 12.09 -0.09 10.57
N VAL A 73 11.00 -0.87 10.69
CA VAL A 73 9.70 -0.32 11.12
C VAL A 73 9.76 0.17 12.56
N TRP A 74 10.37 -0.59 13.47
CA TRP A 74 10.52 -0.16 14.87
C TRP A 74 11.18 1.21 15.02
N ASN A 75 12.11 1.53 14.13
CA ASN A 75 12.85 2.79 14.14
C ASN A 75 12.13 3.96 13.45
N GLY A 76 10.99 3.73 12.80
CA GLY A 76 10.16 4.77 12.19
C GLY A 76 9.83 4.56 10.72
N GLY A 77 10.33 3.50 10.08
CA GLY A 77 9.97 3.17 8.71
C GLY A 77 8.55 2.63 8.56
N GLY A 78 8.02 2.66 7.35
CA GLY A 78 6.71 2.13 7.00
C GLY A 78 6.77 0.73 6.39
N PHE A 79 5.76 -0.11 6.65
CA PHE A 79 5.63 -1.40 5.97
C PHE A 79 4.20 -1.60 5.46
N ILE A 80 4.05 -1.82 4.16
CA ILE A 80 2.76 -2.15 3.52
C ILE A 80 2.78 -3.60 3.08
N GLY A 81 1.85 -4.38 3.62
CA GLY A 81 1.68 -5.78 3.29
C GLY A 81 0.40 -6.05 2.51
N VAL A 82 0.50 -6.77 1.40
CA VAL A 82 -0.65 -7.13 0.55
C VAL A 82 -0.76 -8.64 0.42
N GLY A 83 -1.92 -9.19 0.73
CA GLY A 83 -2.17 -10.63 0.62
C GLY A 83 -1.54 -11.43 1.76
N GLU A 84 -0.49 -12.19 1.47
CA GLU A 84 0.36 -12.93 2.44
C GLU A 84 1.78 -12.35 2.48
N PRO A 85 1.97 -11.12 2.89
CA PRO A 85 3.19 -10.34 2.65
C PRO A 85 4.45 -10.87 3.37
N SER A 86 4.32 -11.77 4.28
CA SER A 86 5.42 -12.40 5.01
C SER A 86 5.11 -13.85 5.39
N GLY A 87 4.27 -14.49 4.57
CA GLY A 87 3.84 -15.85 4.82
C GLY A 87 4.99 -16.84 4.73
N HIS A 88 5.10 -17.70 5.75
CA HIS A 88 6.07 -18.80 5.73
C HIS A 88 5.55 -19.93 4.83
N PRO A 89 6.29 -20.35 3.78
CA PRO A 89 5.76 -21.24 2.75
C PRO A 89 5.44 -22.66 3.25
N TYR A 90 6.03 -23.11 4.36
CA TYR A 90 5.92 -24.49 4.82
C TYR A 90 5.15 -24.72 6.13
N GLN A 91 4.87 -23.66 6.88
CA GLN A 91 4.23 -23.80 8.21
C GLN A 91 2.85 -23.14 8.25
N GLY A 92 1.99 -23.52 7.28
CA GLY A 92 0.63 -23.02 7.20
C GLY A 92 0.55 -21.53 6.88
N HIS A 93 1.54 -21.00 6.17
CA HIS A 93 1.59 -19.60 5.73
C HIS A 93 1.55 -18.56 6.86
N ILE A 94 2.05 -18.91 8.05
CA ILE A 94 2.12 -17.98 9.18
C ILE A 94 2.88 -16.72 8.79
N LEU A 95 2.26 -15.57 9.02
CA LEU A 95 2.87 -14.27 8.72
C LEU A 95 4.04 -14.00 9.68
N GLN A 96 5.27 -13.96 9.16
CA GLN A 96 6.47 -13.72 9.96
C GLN A 96 6.51 -12.30 10.53
N LEU A 97 5.83 -11.34 9.89
CA LEU A 97 5.69 -9.97 10.33
C LEU A 97 4.31 -9.67 10.92
N ALA A 98 3.58 -10.68 11.43
CA ALA A 98 2.27 -10.49 12.04
C ALA A 98 2.24 -9.38 13.10
N SER A 99 3.26 -9.34 13.98
CA SER A 99 3.38 -8.30 15.02
C SER A 99 3.63 -6.89 14.44
N VAL A 100 4.24 -6.78 13.28
CA VAL A 100 4.45 -5.50 12.58
C VAL A 100 3.17 -5.05 11.90
N LEU A 101 2.53 -5.97 11.17
CA LEU A 101 1.31 -5.70 10.40
C LEU A 101 0.06 -5.55 11.29
N GLY A 102 0.11 -5.98 12.54
CA GLY A 102 -1.06 -6.04 13.41
C GLY A 102 -2.10 -7.09 13.01
N VAL A 103 -1.77 -7.99 12.08
CA VAL A 103 -2.69 -9.03 11.63
C VAL A 103 -2.02 -10.39 11.61
N GLY A 104 -2.82 -11.44 11.83
CA GLY A 104 -2.42 -12.83 11.69
C GLY A 104 -3.34 -13.58 10.75
N GLU A 105 -2.90 -14.75 10.32
CA GLU A 105 -3.70 -15.67 9.52
C GLU A 105 -4.11 -16.90 10.33
N GLU A 106 -5.39 -17.27 10.28
CA GLU A 106 -5.89 -18.49 10.89
C GLU A 106 -5.59 -19.67 9.95
N ASN A 107 -4.80 -20.61 10.43
CA ASN A 107 -4.41 -21.81 9.68
C ASN A 107 -5.44 -22.97 9.81
N GLY A 108 -6.65 -22.66 10.24
CA GLY A 108 -7.75 -23.60 10.28
C GLY A 108 -8.49 -23.67 8.94
N PHE A 109 -9.65 -24.33 8.95
CA PHE A 109 -10.51 -24.40 7.76
C PHE A 109 -11.31 -23.11 7.55
N THR A 110 -11.62 -22.39 8.63
CA THR A 110 -12.33 -21.11 8.63
C THR A 110 -12.04 -20.34 9.91
N LEU A 111 -12.16 -19.01 9.85
CA LEU A 111 -12.20 -18.19 11.06
C LEU A 111 -13.35 -18.63 11.98
N ASN A 112 -13.09 -18.66 13.27
CA ASN A 112 -14.14 -18.78 14.26
C ASN A 112 -14.77 -17.39 14.47
N TYR A 113 -15.82 -17.11 13.71
CA TYR A 113 -16.50 -15.81 13.72
C TYR A 113 -17.07 -15.41 15.09
N ASP A 114 -17.26 -16.34 16.00
CA ASP A 114 -17.71 -16.01 17.36
C ASP A 114 -16.62 -15.41 18.23
N LYS A 115 -15.34 -15.57 17.83
CA LYS A 115 -14.19 -15.01 18.55
C LYS A 115 -13.86 -13.59 18.12
N TYR A 116 -14.15 -13.21 16.89
CA TYR A 116 -13.67 -11.98 16.29
C TYR A 116 -14.82 -10.99 16.08
N ASN A 117 -14.70 -9.85 16.71
CA ASN A 117 -15.58 -8.71 16.50
C ASN A 117 -14.73 -7.46 16.66
N TRP A 118 -14.55 -6.73 15.56
CA TRP A 118 -13.75 -5.51 15.54
C TRP A 118 -14.64 -4.32 15.23
N ASP A 119 -14.35 -3.20 15.89
CA ASP A 119 -14.91 -1.92 15.50
C ASP A 119 -14.10 -1.38 14.31
N GLU A 120 -14.78 -0.89 13.28
CA GLU A 120 -14.12 -0.28 12.13
C GLU A 120 -13.82 1.19 12.39
N HIS A 121 -12.72 1.68 11.80
CA HIS A 121 -12.25 3.06 11.88
C HIS A 121 -12.45 3.79 10.52
N PRO A 122 -13.70 4.15 10.14
CA PRO A 122 -14.00 4.69 8.82
C PRO A 122 -13.42 6.09 8.60
N ASP A 123 -13.12 6.84 9.67
CA ASP A 123 -12.56 8.19 9.61
C ASP A 123 -11.03 8.21 9.48
N HIS A 124 -10.38 7.02 9.40
CA HIS A 124 -8.94 6.93 9.29
C HIS A 124 -8.44 7.61 8.01
N PHE A 125 -7.27 8.29 8.09
CA PHE A 125 -6.67 9.04 6.98
C PHE A 125 -6.62 8.28 5.66
N ILE A 126 -6.32 6.99 5.69
CA ILE A 126 -6.21 6.13 4.49
C ILE A 126 -7.55 6.02 3.74
N LEU A 127 -8.69 6.14 4.43
CA LEU A 127 -10.02 5.98 3.85
C LEU A 127 -10.70 7.29 3.42
N GLN A 128 -10.11 8.45 3.67
CA GLN A 128 -10.78 9.73 3.45
C GLN A 128 -11.16 10.05 2.00
N ASP A 129 -10.49 9.41 1.01
CA ASP A 129 -10.86 9.52 -0.42
C ASP A 129 -11.58 8.28 -0.95
N ALA A 130 -12.04 7.40 -0.09
CA ALA A 130 -12.71 6.16 -0.48
C ALA A 130 -14.20 6.39 -0.79
N ASP A 131 -14.52 7.27 -1.73
CA ASP A 131 -15.89 7.54 -2.21
C ASP A 131 -16.49 6.37 -2.99
N GLN A 132 -15.68 5.42 -3.43
CA GLN A 132 -16.06 4.22 -4.13
C GLN A 132 -15.73 2.99 -3.27
N PRO A 133 -16.46 1.89 -3.42
CA PRO A 133 -16.10 0.65 -2.75
C PRO A 133 -14.69 0.22 -3.14
N ILE A 134 -13.85 -0.04 -2.14
CA ILE A 134 -12.51 -0.59 -2.36
C ILE A 134 -12.65 -1.99 -2.94
N ASP A 135 -11.95 -2.24 -4.05
CA ASP A 135 -11.87 -3.55 -4.67
C ASP A 135 -10.69 -4.33 -4.09
N PHE A 136 -10.98 -5.43 -3.42
CA PHE A 136 -9.97 -6.33 -2.86
C PHE A 136 -9.63 -7.49 -3.82
N GLY A 137 -10.28 -7.57 -5.00
CA GLY A 137 -10.17 -8.71 -5.88
C GLY A 137 -10.64 -9.99 -5.20
N GLU A 138 -9.89 -11.08 -5.31
CA GLU A 138 -10.19 -12.31 -4.55
C GLU A 138 -9.87 -12.15 -3.05
N GLY A 139 -8.95 -11.27 -2.71
CA GLY A 139 -8.53 -10.96 -1.35
C GLY A 139 -8.04 -12.16 -0.54
N LYS A 140 -7.09 -11.98 0.35
CA LYS A 140 -6.68 -13.03 1.28
C LYS A 140 -7.76 -13.27 2.33
N LYS A 141 -8.04 -14.53 2.63
CA LYS A 141 -9.05 -14.96 3.62
C LYS A 141 -8.41 -15.34 4.95
N ASN A 142 -9.25 -15.52 5.96
CA ASN A 142 -8.87 -15.96 7.30
C ASN A 142 -7.90 -15.03 8.03
N ILE A 143 -7.93 -13.75 7.71
CA ILE A 143 -7.12 -12.74 8.38
C ILE A 143 -7.87 -12.17 9.58
N TYR A 144 -7.19 -12.11 10.72
CA TYR A 144 -7.71 -11.55 11.96
C TYR A 144 -6.76 -10.47 12.52
N ALA A 145 -7.33 -9.50 13.23
CA ALA A 145 -6.56 -8.44 13.87
C ALA A 145 -5.94 -8.90 15.19
N LEU A 146 -4.72 -8.44 15.46
CA LEU A 146 -4.06 -8.55 16.75
C LEU A 146 -4.44 -7.37 17.64
N GLU A 147 -4.10 -7.46 18.93
CA GLU A 147 -4.31 -6.37 19.90
C GLU A 147 -3.59 -5.09 19.45
N GLY A 148 -4.26 -3.95 19.60
CA GLY A 148 -3.73 -2.64 19.23
C GLY A 148 -3.82 -2.29 17.74
N THR A 149 -4.48 -3.11 16.94
CA THR A 149 -4.67 -2.89 15.51
C THR A 149 -5.97 -2.14 15.24
N GLU A 150 -5.91 -1.11 14.41
CA GLU A 150 -7.08 -0.42 13.88
C GLU A 150 -7.58 -1.16 12.63
N VAL A 151 -8.75 -1.78 12.73
CA VAL A 151 -9.40 -2.40 11.57
C VAL A 151 -10.11 -1.32 10.77
N LEU A 152 -9.69 -1.14 9.52
CA LEU A 152 -10.24 -0.10 8.65
C LEU A 152 -11.43 -0.62 7.85
N VAL A 153 -11.33 -1.85 7.34
CA VAL A 153 -12.39 -2.51 6.58
C VAL A 153 -12.40 -4.01 6.94
N GLN A 154 -13.58 -4.53 7.22
CA GLN A 154 -13.81 -5.97 7.37
C GLN A 154 -14.91 -6.46 6.41
N ARG A 155 -14.83 -7.71 6.02
CA ARG A 155 -15.88 -8.40 5.25
C ARG A 155 -16.08 -9.79 5.85
N ASN A 156 -17.32 -10.12 6.21
CA ASN A 156 -17.66 -11.38 6.86
C ASN A 156 -16.83 -11.65 8.13
N ARG A 157 -16.51 -10.60 8.88
CA ARG A 157 -15.65 -10.64 10.09
C ARG A 157 -14.20 -11.07 9.79
N GLU A 158 -13.75 -10.95 8.58
CA GLU A 158 -12.35 -11.10 8.17
C GLU A 158 -11.78 -9.71 7.88
N VAL A 159 -10.58 -9.45 8.36
CA VAL A 159 -9.89 -8.17 8.11
C VAL A 159 -9.53 -8.07 6.62
N GLN A 160 -9.98 -7.00 6.00
CA GLN A 160 -9.60 -6.67 4.63
C GLN A 160 -8.54 -5.57 4.60
N MET A 161 -8.64 -4.61 5.53
CA MET A 161 -7.65 -3.54 5.70
C MET A 161 -7.43 -3.27 7.18
N ALA A 162 -6.19 -3.05 7.56
CA ALA A 162 -5.80 -2.70 8.91
C ALA A 162 -4.59 -1.76 8.94
N ALA A 163 -4.56 -0.90 9.96
CA ALA A 163 -3.46 -0.02 10.28
C ALA A 163 -2.91 -0.37 11.67
N HIS A 164 -1.59 -0.35 11.83
CA HIS A 164 -0.95 -0.74 13.09
C HIS A 164 0.31 0.07 13.34
N ASP A 165 0.46 0.55 14.57
CA ASP A 165 1.68 1.20 15.03
C ASP A 165 2.65 0.13 15.57
N PHE A 166 3.91 0.16 15.13
CA PHE A 166 4.94 -0.74 15.60
C PHE A 166 6.22 0.01 15.95
N GLY A 167 6.46 0.19 17.24
CA GLY A 167 7.57 1.02 17.72
C GLY A 167 7.34 2.49 17.37
N LYS A 168 8.20 3.05 16.52
CA LYS A 168 8.04 4.43 15.99
C LYS A 168 7.48 4.46 14.59
N GLY A 169 7.37 3.31 13.92
CA GLY A 169 6.88 3.19 12.56
C GLY A 169 5.46 2.68 12.51
N ARG A 170 4.96 2.56 11.30
CA ARG A 170 3.59 2.20 11.00
C ARG A 170 3.53 1.09 9.95
N ALA A 171 2.55 0.23 10.06
CA ALA A 171 2.31 -0.79 9.06
C ALA A 171 0.84 -0.77 8.61
N PHE A 172 0.65 -0.99 7.32
CA PHE A 172 -0.65 -1.11 6.70
C PHE A 172 -0.79 -2.49 6.05
N TYR A 173 -1.93 -3.12 6.27
CA TYR A 173 -2.30 -4.38 5.66
C TYR A 173 -3.52 -4.22 4.77
N ILE A 174 -3.49 -4.87 3.59
CA ILE A 174 -4.65 -5.03 2.71
C ILE A 174 -4.68 -6.44 2.13
N SER A 175 -5.84 -7.07 2.11
CA SER A 175 -6.01 -8.47 1.70
C SER A 175 -5.80 -8.73 0.20
N GLY A 176 -5.92 -7.70 -0.62
CA GLY A 176 -5.69 -7.70 -2.06
C GLY A 176 -5.99 -6.31 -2.62
N VAL A 177 -5.30 -5.92 -3.69
CA VAL A 177 -5.44 -4.57 -4.27
C VAL A 177 -5.19 -4.60 -5.78
N PRO A 178 -6.19 -5.02 -6.59
CA PRO A 178 -6.11 -4.88 -8.03
C PRO A 178 -6.06 -3.41 -8.42
N TYR A 179 -5.53 -3.12 -9.61
CA TYR A 179 -5.51 -1.77 -10.13
C TYR A 179 -6.93 -1.21 -10.33
N SER A 180 -7.17 -0.04 -9.78
CA SER A 180 -8.26 0.87 -10.13
C SER A 180 -7.88 2.28 -9.67
N PHE A 181 -8.51 3.30 -10.22
CA PHE A 181 -8.27 4.68 -9.78
C PHE A 181 -8.57 4.87 -8.29
N ALA A 182 -9.65 4.26 -7.79
CA ALA A 182 -9.98 4.32 -6.36
C ALA A 182 -8.93 3.63 -5.49
N ASN A 183 -8.48 2.43 -5.89
CA ASN A 183 -7.43 1.71 -5.18
C ASN A 183 -6.08 2.44 -5.23
N SER A 184 -5.78 3.13 -6.33
CA SER A 184 -4.57 3.97 -6.44
C SER A 184 -4.56 5.06 -5.37
N ARG A 185 -5.70 5.69 -5.13
CA ARG A 185 -5.83 6.73 -4.10
C ARG A 185 -5.66 6.15 -2.69
N THR A 186 -6.25 4.99 -2.44
CA THR A 186 -6.08 4.27 -1.16
C THR A 186 -4.63 3.90 -0.90
N LEU A 187 -3.93 3.34 -1.91
CA LEU A 187 -2.51 3.00 -1.79
C LEU A 187 -1.64 4.25 -1.59
N TYR A 188 -1.91 5.33 -2.30
CA TYR A 188 -1.22 6.61 -2.16
C TYR A 188 -1.29 7.12 -0.71
N ARG A 189 -2.49 7.16 -0.13
CA ARG A 189 -2.67 7.55 1.27
C ARG A 189 -2.03 6.58 2.25
N ALA A 190 -2.08 5.28 1.97
CA ALA A 190 -1.42 4.28 2.80
C ALA A 190 0.10 4.47 2.85
N ILE A 191 0.71 4.84 1.71
CA ILE A 191 2.15 5.15 1.65
C ILE A 191 2.47 6.38 2.49
N LEU A 192 1.74 7.49 2.31
CA LEU A 192 1.96 8.71 3.09
C LEU A 192 1.79 8.48 4.58
N TRP A 193 0.73 7.78 4.98
CA TRP A 193 0.48 7.45 6.38
C TRP A 193 1.61 6.59 6.98
N SER A 194 2.03 5.56 6.25
CA SER A 194 3.10 4.67 6.70
C SER A 194 4.46 5.38 6.79
N ALA A 195 4.67 6.40 5.94
CA ALA A 195 5.88 7.25 5.94
C ALA A 195 5.84 8.39 6.96
N HIS A 196 4.75 8.59 7.73
CA HIS A 196 4.51 9.78 8.57
C HIS A 196 4.57 11.10 7.81
N SER A 197 4.05 11.12 6.58
CA SER A 197 4.11 12.25 5.62
C SER A 197 2.71 12.66 5.13
N GLU A 198 1.70 12.60 6.00
CA GLU A 198 0.30 12.92 5.66
C GLU A 198 0.15 14.37 5.16
N GLU A 199 1.02 15.27 5.59
CA GLU A 199 1.07 16.67 5.15
C GLU A 199 1.47 16.83 3.69
N GLU A 200 2.13 15.84 3.10
CA GLU A 200 2.52 15.82 1.69
C GLU A 200 1.36 15.50 0.74
N LEU A 201 0.17 15.19 1.28
CA LEU A 201 -0.99 14.76 0.49
C LEU A 201 -1.33 15.74 -0.64
N HIS A 202 -1.18 17.04 -0.40
CA HIS A 202 -1.49 18.07 -1.38
C HIS A 202 -0.23 18.59 -2.14
N THR A 203 0.78 17.74 -2.26
CA THR A 203 1.97 18.04 -3.08
C THR A 203 1.97 17.17 -4.32
N TRP A 204 1.93 17.78 -5.51
CA TRP A 204 1.79 17.10 -6.81
C TRP A 204 0.59 16.16 -6.85
N PHE A 205 -0.57 16.68 -6.53
CA PHE A 205 -1.78 15.94 -6.30
C PHE A 205 -2.94 16.48 -7.12
N SER A 206 -3.90 15.62 -7.45
CA SER A 206 -5.15 15.97 -8.08
C SER A 206 -6.34 15.63 -7.17
N SER A 207 -7.33 16.51 -7.08
CA SER A 207 -8.57 16.21 -6.34
C SER A 207 -9.41 15.12 -7.00
N ASN A 208 -9.23 14.88 -8.30
CA ASN A 208 -9.93 13.86 -9.06
C ASN A 208 -9.03 12.65 -9.29
N TYR A 209 -9.42 11.48 -8.78
CA TYR A 209 -8.61 10.26 -8.89
C TYR A 209 -8.48 9.70 -10.31
N ASN A 210 -9.24 10.20 -11.29
CA ASN A 210 -9.08 9.89 -12.71
C ASN A 210 -8.01 10.76 -13.40
N VAL A 211 -7.42 11.70 -12.66
CA VAL A 211 -6.41 12.63 -13.15
C VAL A 211 -5.15 12.47 -12.30
N GLU A 212 -4.02 12.32 -12.96
CA GLU A 212 -2.71 12.17 -12.33
C GLU A 212 -1.87 13.43 -12.51
N VAL A 213 -0.98 13.71 -11.54
CA VAL A 213 0.01 14.79 -11.61
C VAL A 213 1.40 14.17 -11.52
N HIS A 214 2.18 14.31 -12.58
CA HIS A 214 3.54 13.79 -12.66
C HIS A 214 4.54 14.93 -12.62
N ALA A 215 5.32 15.04 -11.55
CA ALA A 215 6.32 16.08 -11.36
C ALA A 215 7.72 15.61 -11.72
N TYR A 216 8.37 16.35 -12.58
CA TYR A 216 9.76 16.16 -12.99
C TYR A 216 10.59 17.32 -12.44
N VAL A 217 10.67 17.43 -11.12
CA VAL A 217 11.24 18.58 -10.38
C VAL A 217 12.64 18.93 -10.87
N LYS A 218 13.50 17.90 -11.11
CA LYS A 218 14.86 18.11 -11.62
C LYS A 218 14.89 18.74 -13.02
N ASN A 219 13.80 18.62 -13.78
CA ASN A 219 13.66 19.17 -15.13
C ASN A 219 12.88 20.50 -15.14
N GLY A 220 12.40 20.94 -13.98
CA GLY A 220 11.61 22.18 -13.84
C GLY A 220 10.23 22.09 -14.51
N LYS A 221 9.65 20.88 -14.58
CA LYS A 221 8.37 20.63 -15.28
C LYS A 221 7.49 19.68 -14.55
N TYR A 222 6.17 19.79 -14.80
CA TYR A 222 5.19 18.76 -14.45
C TYR A 222 4.14 18.63 -15.54
N CYS A 223 3.43 17.52 -15.55
CA CYS A 223 2.25 17.36 -16.39
C CYS A 223 1.05 16.87 -15.59
N VAL A 224 -0.12 17.18 -16.12
CA VAL A 224 -1.40 16.71 -15.62
C VAL A 224 -2.06 15.88 -16.71
N VAL A 225 -2.48 14.67 -16.35
CA VAL A 225 -2.94 13.64 -17.30
C VAL A 225 -4.34 13.19 -16.94
N ASN A 226 -5.26 13.27 -17.90
CA ASN A 226 -6.54 12.60 -17.81
C ASN A 226 -6.41 11.19 -18.40
N ASN A 227 -6.49 10.15 -17.57
CA ASN A 227 -6.35 8.74 -17.98
C ASN A 227 -7.67 8.13 -18.45
N THR A 228 -8.72 8.93 -18.67
CA THR A 228 -10.03 8.43 -19.08
C THR A 228 -10.43 8.88 -20.47
N TYR A 229 -11.44 8.24 -21.02
CA TYR A 229 -12.04 8.59 -22.32
C TYR A 229 -13.16 9.64 -22.20
N GLU A 230 -13.33 10.24 -21.03
CA GLU A 230 -14.30 11.29 -20.75
C GLU A 230 -13.59 12.55 -20.24
N PRO A 231 -14.12 13.75 -20.51
CA PRO A 231 -13.59 14.98 -19.93
C PRO A 231 -13.61 14.94 -18.41
N GLN A 232 -12.60 15.54 -17.79
CA GLN A 232 -12.45 15.58 -16.32
C GLN A 232 -12.20 17.01 -15.84
N ASP A 233 -12.85 17.36 -14.74
CA ASP A 233 -12.55 18.56 -13.96
C ASP A 233 -11.80 18.18 -12.67
N THR A 234 -10.79 18.95 -12.32
CA THR A 234 -9.99 18.71 -11.13
C THR A 234 -9.41 20.00 -10.57
N THR A 235 -9.09 20.00 -9.28
CA THR A 235 -8.16 20.95 -8.68
C THR A 235 -6.78 20.29 -8.61
N VAL A 236 -5.79 20.92 -9.23
CA VAL A 236 -4.39 20.49 -9.21
C VAL A 236 -3.68 21.19 -8.07
N TYR A 237 -3.01 20.43 -7.22
CA TYR A 237 -2.15 20.91 -6.15
C TYR A 237 -0.70 20.72 -6.56
N THR A 238 0.11 21.76 -6.36
CA THR A 238 1.55 21.74 -6.63
C THR A 238 2.32 21.88 -5.32
N THR A 239 3.51 22.48 -5.33
CA THR A 239 4.27 22.76 -4.11
C THR A 239 3.73 23.96 -3.35
N ASP A 240 4.09 24.07 -2.05
CA ASP A 240 3.83 25.26 -1.20
C ASP A 240 2.32 25.62 -1.07
N GLY A 241 1.43 24.62 -1.20
CA GLY A 241 -0.01 24.82 -1.10
C GLY A 241 -0.65 25.54 -2.31
N ASN A 242 0.12 25.77 -3.37
CA ASN A 242 -0.42 26.35 -4.59
C ASN A 242 -1.38 25.36 -5.27
N HIS A 243 -2.51 25.85 -5.75
CA HIS A 243 -3.50 25.04 -6.45
C HIS A 243 -4.25 25.87 -7.50
N PHE A 244 -4.82 25.17 -8.50
CA PHE A 244 -5.65 25.77 -9.54
C PHE A 244 -6.65 24.75 -10.10
N ASP A 245 -7.79 25.25 -10.56
CA ASP A 245 -8.78 24.41 -11.23
C ASP A 245 -8.40 24.18 -12.69
N LEU A 246 -8.62 22.97 -13.17
CA LEU A 246 -8.24 22.53 -14.50
C LEU A 246 -9.32 21.66 -15.11
N HIS A 247 -9.67 21.96 -16.37
CA HIS A 247 -10.45 21.10 -17.25
C HIS A 247 -9.54 20.39 -18.24
N LEU A 248 -9.72 19.09 -18.39
CA LEU A 248 -8.98 18.23 -19.31
C LEU A 248 -10.00 17.49 -20.22
N GLU A 249 -9.75 17.53 -21.50
CA GLU A 249 -10.44 16.68 -22.47
C GLU A 249 -10.05 15.19 -22.27
N ALA A 250 -10.80 14.29 -22.91
CA ALA A 250 -10.50 12.85 -22.86
C ALA A 250 -9.08 12.55 -23.32
N ASN A 251 -8.32 11.80 -22.51
CA ASN A 251 -6.90 11.44 -22.73
C ASN A 251 -5.97 12.65 -22.92
N GLU A 252 -6.32 13.82 -22.43
CA GLU A 252 -5.50 15.02 -22.57
C GLU A 252 -4.34 15.01 -21.58
N ILE A 253 -3.18 15.52 -22.05
CA ILE A 253 -1.98 15.77 -21.23
C ILE A 253 -1.62 17.25 -21.36
N LYS A 254 -1.55 17.97 -20.24
CA LYS A 254 -1.08 19.35 -20.21
C LYS A 254 0.23 19.46 -19.46
N TRP A 255 1.20 20.17 -20.06
CA TRP A 255 2.51 20.42 -19.49
C TRP A 255 2.62 21.83 -18.94
N TYR A 256 3.35 21.93 -17.81
CA TYR A 256 3.58 23.18 -17.09
C TYR A 256 5.05 23.28 -16.67
N GLU A 257 5.52 24.52 -16.45
CA GLU A 257 6.80 24.80 -15.80
C GLU A 257 6.59 24.92 -14.28
N ILE A 258 7.63 24.51 -13.50
CA ILE A 258 7.64 24.62 -12.04
C ILE A 258 8.13 25.98 -11.63
#